data_c3913483b1a9ba2f1d02772fbb718edf
#
_entry.id   c3913483b1a9ba2f1d02772fbb718edf
#
_cell.length_a   1.000
_cell.length_b   1.000
_cell.length_c   1.000
_cell.angle_alpha   90.00
_cell.angle_beta   90.00
_cell.angle_gamma   90.00
#
_symmetry.space_group_name_H-M   'P 1'
#
loop_
_entity.id
_entity.type
_entity.pdbx_description
1 polymer ?
#
loop_
_entity_poly.entity_id
_entity_poly.type
_entity_poly.pdbx_seq_one_letter_code
_entity_poly.pdbx_strand_id
1 'polypeptide(L)'
;MKNRILKIAFFLPTLNVGGIERVFITYGNSLSEFYDVEFVLCKKEGILLKELSSKVNVYNLGNVRLANSFYYLRKYLKQNRLDCIITGGDYPNMVLVLASLHLSHRPKIVISQHNYFNIEIEHLGLWAKFSKIWTRIIYPYSHKIIAVSDGIYKYLIYDLKQKPTKIIKVPNPINVKEINVKSKKKVSLICLIII
;
A
#
# COMPACT_ATOMS: atom_id res chain seq x y z
N MET A 1 -7.48 -21.68 -21.89
CA MET A 1 -7.62 -21.33 -20.46
C MET A 1 -8.05 -19.85 -20.41
N LYS A 2 -9.23 -19.51 -19.84
CA LYS A 2 -9.61 -18.10 -19.64
C LYS A 2 -8.63 -17.49 -18.64
N ASN A 3 -7.83 -16.50 -19.02
CA ASN A 3 -7.00 -15.76 -18.11
C ASN A 3 -7.90 -15.09 -17.08
N ARG A 4 -7.81 -15.53 -15.83
CA ARG A 4 -8.53 -14.90 -14.72
C ARG A 4 -7.97 -13.50 -14.52
N ILE A 5 -8.86 -12.49 -14.49
CA ILE A 5 -8.47 -11.12 -14.14
C ILE A 5 -8.05 -11.09 -12.67
N LEU A 6 -6.84 -10.60 -12.39
CA LEU A 6 -6.33 -10.48 -11.03
C LEU A 6 -7.06 -9.37 -10.28
N LYS A 7 -7.40 -9.64 -9.00
CA LYS A 7 -8.01 -8.66 -8.10
C LYS A 7 -6.96 -8.02 -7.20
N ILE A 8 -6.77 -6.71 -7.36
CA ILE A 8 -5.77 -5.90 -6.65
C ILE A 8 -6.48 -4.89 -5.75
N ALA A 9 -6.10 -4.82 -4.49
CA ALA A 9 -6.65 -3.83 -3.58
C ALA A 9 -5.58 -2.82 -3.11
N PHE A 10 -6.01 -1.59 -2.85
CA PHE A 10 -5.23 -0.55 -2.16
C PHE A 10 -5.87 -0.26 -0.82
N PHE A 11 -5.15 -0.48 0.28
CA PHE A 11 -5.64 -0.17 1.63
C PHE A 11 -5.13 1.18 2.08
N LEU A 12 -6.04 2.09 2.45
CA LEU A 12 -5.74 3.43 2.96
C LEU A 12 -6.73 3.84 4.06
N PRO A 13 -6.33 4.76 4.95
CA PRO A 13 -7.27 5.33 5.93
C PRO A 13 -8.43 6.08 5.27
N THR A 14 -8.13 6.99 4.37
CA THR A 14 -9.05 7.85 3.63
C THR A 14 -8.44 8.23 2.27
N LEU A 15 -9.17 8.98 1.45
CA LEU A 15 -8.63 9.63 0.24
C LEU A 15 -8.61 11.16 0.37
N ASN A 16 -8.11 11.64 1.50
CA ASN A 16 -7.81 13.05 1.70
C ASN A 16 -6.58 13.50 0.90
N VAL A 17 -6.24 14.79 0.96
CA VAL A 17 -5.07 15.32 0.25
C VAL A 17 -3.79 14.84 0.92
N GLY A 18 -3.06 13.98 0.23
CA GLY A 18 -1.76 13.47 0.66
C GLY A 18 -0.94 12.94 -0.51
N GLY A 19 0.36 12.82 -0.30
CA GLY A 19 1.28 12.33 -1.34
C GLY A 19 1.06 10.85 -1.66
N ILE A 20 0.82 10.04 -0.63
CA ILE A 20 0.58 8.58 -0.77
C ILE A 20 -0.73 8.32 -1.51
N GLU A 21 -1.78 9.03 -1.14
CA GLU A 21 -3.11 8.93 -1.74
C GLU A 21 -3.06 9.24 -3.23
N ARG A 22 -2.38 10.31 -3.63
CA ARG A 22 -2.21 10.68 -5.05
C ARG A 22 -1.43 9.63 -5.84
N VAL A 23 -0.37 9.10 -5.25
CA VAL A 23 0.41 7.99 -5.85
C VAL A 23 -0.49 6.79 -6.10
N PHE A 24 -1.28 6.39 -5.08
CA PHE A 24 -2.12 5.20 -5.19
C PHE A 24 -3.32 5.39 -6.12
N ILE A 25 -3.92 6.59 -6.18
CA ILE A 25 -4.93 6.91 -7.18
C ILE A 25 -4.36 6.79 -8.59
N THR A 26 -3.16 7.31 -8.82
CA THR A 26 -2.50 7.20 -10.13
C THR A 26 -2.26 5.73 -10.50
N TYR A 27 -1.79 4.91 -9.58
CA TYR A 27 -1.62 3.47 -9.82
C TYR A 27 -2.96 2.75 -9.99
N GLY A 28 -3.93 3.02 -9.11
CA GLY A 28 -5.24 2.38 -9.15
C GLY A 28 -5.97 2.64 -10.46
N ASN A 29 -5.99 3.90 -10.91
CA ASN A 29 -6.59 4.28 -12.18
C ASN A 29 -5.89 3.61 -13.38
N SER A 30 -4.55 3.57 -13.38
CA SER A 30 -3.79 2.94 -14.47
C SER A 30 -3.96 1.42 -14.48
N LEU A 31 -3.98 0.78 -13.32
CA LEU A 31 -4.14 -0.67 -13.20
C LEU A 31 -5.57 -1.12 -13.51
N SER A 32 -6.58 -0.27 -13.27
CA SER A 32 -7.98 -0.60 -13.54
C SER A 32 -8.31 -0.82 -15.03
N GLU A 33 -7.38 -0.45 -15.92
CA GLU A 33 -7.50 -0.77 -17.35
C GLU A 33 -7.26 -2.26 -17.65
N PHE A 34 -6.57 -2.98 -16.75
CA PHE A 34 -6.13 -4.35 -16.98
C PHE A 34 -6.55 -5.32 -15.88
N TYR A 35 -6.89 -4.83 -14.69
CA TYR A 35 -7.15 -5.60 -13.48
C TYR A 35 -8.43 -5.15 -12.77
N ASP A 36 -9.01 -6.02 -11.95
CA ASP A 36 -10.08 -5.65 -11.02
C ASP A 36 -9.45 -4.91 -9.83
N VAL A 37 -9.65 -3.60 -9.77
CA VAL A 37 -9.02 -2.72 -8.77
C VAL A 37 -10.03 -2.22 -7.76
N GLU A 38 -9.69 -2.35 -6.47
CA GLU A 38 -10.51 -1.89 -5.36
C GLU A 38 -9.71 -1.06 -4.36
N PHE A 39 -10.27 0.06 -3.90
CA PHE A 39 -9.75 0.80 -2.75
C PHE A 39 -10.51 0.39 -1.50
N VAL A 40 -9.77 -0.13 -0.50
CA VAL A 40 -10.29 -0.52 0.81
C VAL A 40 -9.97 0.59 1.80
N LEU A 41 -10.97 1.35 2.20
CA LEU A 41 -10.80 2.54 3.03
C LEU A 41 -11.33 2.32 4.44
N CYS A 42 -10.61 2.80 5.45
CA CYS A 42 -11.15 2.84 6.81
C CYS A 42 -12.42 3.71 6.87
N LYS A 43 -12.40 4.83 6.13
CA LYS A 43 -13.54 5.70 5.92
C LYS A 43 -13.63 6.09 4.45
N LYS A 44 -14.79 5.93 3.85
CA LYS A 44 -15.07 6.35 2.48
C LYS A 44 -15.28 7.87 2.44
N GLU A 45 -14.21 8.61 2.69
CA GLU A 45 -14.20 10.08 2.71
C GLU A 45 -12.91 10.62 2.07
N GLY A 46 -12.95 11.88 1.63
CA GLY A 46 -11.82 12.60 1.08
C GLY A 46 -12.11 13.17 -0.30
N ILE A 47 -11.51 14.34 -0.56
CA ILE A 47 -11.76 15.09 -1.81
C ILE A 47 -11.20 14.37 -3.05
N LEU A 48 -10.23 13.46 -2.85
CA LEU A 48 -9.61 12.70 -3.92
C LEU A 48 -10.45 11.50 -4.41
N LEU A 49 -11.54 11.15 -3.71
CA LEU A 49 -12.48 10.11 -4.17
C LEU A 49 -12.98 10.35 -5.59
N LYS A 50 -13.22 11.61 -5.94
CA LYS A 50 -13.69 12.02 -7.28
C LYS A 50 -12.63 11.89 -8.39
N GLU A 51 -11.37 11.68 -8.03
CA GLU A 51 -10.26 11.46 -8.96
C GLU A 51 -10.11 9.97 -9.35
N LEU A 52 -10.83 9.09 -8.66
CA LEU A 52 -10.84 7.67 -9.03
C LEU A 52 -11.60 7.45 -10.35
N SER A 53 -11.04 6.58 -11.20
CA SER A 53 -11.71 6.08 -12.39
C SER A 53 -13.02 5.37 -12.02
N SER A 54 -14.03 5.46 -12.86
CA SER A 54 -15.30 4.72 -12.70
C SER A 54 -15.12 3.19 -12.73
N LYS A 55 -13.96 2.71 -13.20
CA LYS A 55 -13.59 1.28 -13.20
C LYS A 55 -13.05 0.79 -11.85
N VAL A 56 -12.76 1.71 -10.92
CA VAL A 56 -12.20 1.40 -9.60
C VAL A 56 -13.31 1.27 -8.58
N ASN A 57 -13.35 0.15 -7.89
CA ASN A 57 -14.29 -0.08 -6.79
C ASN A 57 -13.78 0.56 -5.49
N VAL A 58 -14.70 0.93 -4.59
CA VAL A 58 -14.35 1.47 -3.27
C VAL A 58 -15.13 0.74 -2.19
N TYR A 59 -14.41 0.02 -1.34
CA TYR A 59 -14.96 -0.65 -0.16
C TYR A 59 -14.74 0.19 1.10
N ASN A 60 -15.79 0.37 1.92
CA ASN A 60 -15.71 1.06 3.19
C ASN A 60 -15.68 0.04 4.34
N LEU A 61 -14.66 0.11 5.18
CA LEU A 61 -14.53 -0.77 6.37
C LEU A 61 -15.50 -0.42 7.51
N GLY A 62 -16.35 0.59 7.35
CA GLY A 62 -17.36 0.96 8.33
C GLY A 62 -17.07 2.25 9.11
N ASN A 63 -16.36 3.19 8.50
CA ASN A 63 -16.01 4.49 9.09
C ASN A 63 -15.19 4.39 10.38
N VAL A 64 -14.27 3.43 10.42
CA VAL A 64 -13.41 3.17 11.58
C VAL A 64 -12.14 4.01 11.56
N ARG A 65 -11.58 4.28 12.75
CA ARG A 65 -10.24 4.85 12.87
C ARG A 65 -9.19 3.81 12.47
N LEU A 66 -8.06 4.24 11.91
CA LEU A 66 -6.98 3.33 11.51
C LEU A 66 -6.53 2.39 12.63
N ALA A 67 -6.44 2.88 13.87
CA ALA A 67 -6.07 2.05 15.02
C ALA A 67 -7.02 0.86 15.26
N ASN A 68 -8.31 1.01 14.93
CA ASN A 68 -9.33 -0.02 15.11
C ASN A 68 -9.57 -0.83 13.80
N SER A 69 -8.93 -0.46 12.70
CA SER A 69 -9.21 -1.05 11.39
C SER A 69 -8.70 -2.49 11.25
N PHE A 70 -7.79 -2.92 12.11
CA PHE A 70 -7.23 -4.29 12.09
C PHE A 70 -8.31 -5.38 12.01
N TYR A 71 -9.32 -5.32 12.89
CA TYR A 71 -10.39 -6.31 12.93
C TYR A 71 -11.23 -6.31 11.66
N TYR A 72 -11.62 -5.12 11.20
CA TYR A 72 -12.46 -4.94 10.01
C TYR A 72 -11.71 -5.33 8.73
N LEU A 73 -10.44 -4.94 8.63
CA LEU A 73 -9.58 -5.33 7.51
C LEU A 73 -9.37 -6.85 7.49
N ARG A 74 -9.12 -7.48 8.64
CA ARG A 74 -9.01 -8.93 8.72
C ARG A 74 -10.30 -9.63 8.30
N LYS A 75 -11.47 -9.13 8.71
CA LYS A 75 -12.77 -9.65 8.29
C LYS A 75 -12.94 -9.52 6.78
N TYR A 76 -12.62 -8.35 6.22
CA TYR A 76 -12.64 -8.11 4.78
C TYR A 76 -11.74 -9.11 4.02
N LEU A 77 -10.49 -9.29 4.46
CA LEU A 77 -9.53 -10.20 3.84
C LEU A 77 -9.96 -11.67 3.90
N LYS A 78 -10.69 -12.07 4.92
CA LYS A 78 -11.28 -13.43 5.01
C LYS A 78 -12.43 -13.64 4.02
N GLN A 79 -13.21 -12.61 3.78
CA GLN A 79 -14.43 -12.69 2.95
C GLN A 79 -14.16 -12.45 1.48
N ASN A 80 -13.05 -11.78 1.14
CA ASN A 80 -12.72 -11.39 -0.23
C ASN A 80 -11.44 -12.07 -0.69
N ARG A 81 -11.50 -12.76 -1.83
CA ARG A 81 -10.32 -13.37 -2.44
C ARG A 81 -9.59 -12.33 -3.29
N LEU A 82 -8.55 -11.76 -2.71
CA LEU A 82 -7.62 -10.87 -3.40
C LEU A 82 -6.40 -11.64 -3.87
N ASP A 83 -5.81 -11.23 -4.98
CA ASP A 83 -4.50 -11.70 -5.42
C ASP A 83 -3.38 -10.88 -4.78
N CYS A 84 -3.60 -9.59 -4.63
CA CYS A 84 -2.65 -8.66 -4.02
C CYS A 84 -3.37 -7.56 -3.26
N ILE A 85 -2.74 -7.09 -2.18
CA ILE A 85 -3.15 -5.86 -1.50
C ILE A 85 -1.92 -5.02 -1.19
N ILE A 86 -2.03 -3.72 -1.47
CA ILE A 86 -0.95 -2.74 -1.40
C ILE A 86 -1.37 -1.66 -0.40
N THR A 87 -0.44 -1.20 0.41
CA THR A 87 -0.65 -0.05 1.30
C THR A 87 0.62 0.78 1.42
N GLY A 88 0.51 2.00 1.93
CA GLY A 88 1.62 2.91 2.17
C GLY A 88 1.46 3.72 3.44
N GLY A 89 2.61 4.09 4.02
CA GLY A 89 2.67 4.74 5.31
C GLY A 89 2.86 3.76 6.46
N ASP A 90 3.56 4.20 7.50
CA ASP A 90 4.08 3.32 8.55
C ASP A 90 2.98 2.53 9.28
N TYR A 91 1.93 3.22 9.74
CA TYR A 91 0.84 2.58 10.47
C TYR A 91 -0.05 1.70 9.58
N PRO A 92 -0.51 2.14 8.39
CA PRO A 92 -1.25 1.27 7.49
C PRO A 92 -0.46 0.02 7.09
N ASN A 93 0.86 0.14 6.88
CA ASN A 93 1.74 -0.99 6.59
C ASN A 93 1.69 -2.04 7.70
N MET A 94 1.85 -1.62 8.96
CA MET A 94 1.78 -2.52 10.11
C MET A 94 0.41 -3.16 10.26
N VAL A 95 -0.66 -2.38 10.16
CA VAL A 95 -2.04 -2.88 10.28
C VAL A 95 -2.32 -3.94 9.21
N LEU A 96 -1.95 -3.68 7.94
CA LEU A 96 -2.18 -4.62 6.86
C LEU A 96 -1.40 -5.93 7.07
N VAL A 97 -0.10 -5.83 7.38
CA VAL A 97 0.72 -7.02 7.59
C VAL A 97 0.13 -7.86 8.71
N LEU A 98 -0.17 -7.27 9.87
CA LEU A 98 -0.73 -7.99 11.02
C LEU A 98 -2.11 -8.59 10.70
N ALA A 99 -3.01 -7.84 10.08
CA ALA A 99 -4.35 -8.31 9.71
C ALA A 99 -4.32 -9.50 8.74
N SER A 100 -3.26 -9.61 7.94
CA SER A 100 -3.08 -10.67 6.95
C SER A 100 -2.44 -11.95 7.49
N LEU A 101 -1.87 -11.93 8.70
CA LEU A 101 -1.22 -13.11 9.26
C LEU A 101 -2.22 -14.25 9.50
N HIS A 102 -1.76 -15.49 9.27
CA HIS A 102 -2.52 -16.72 9.50
C HIS A 102 -3.90 -16.75 8.81
N LEU A 103 -4.04 -16.09 7.64
CA LEU A 103 -5.21 -16.27 6.78
C LEU A 103 -5.03 -17.53 5.93
N SER A 104 -6.09 -18.34 5.79
CA SER A 104 -6.10 -19.54 4.92
C SER A 104 -5.83 -19.17 3.45
N HIS A 105 -6.38 -18.04 3.00
CA HIS A 105 -6.10 -17.44 1.69
C HIS A 105 -5.47 -16.07 1.90
N ARG A 106 -4.15 -16.07 2.05
CA ARG A 106 -3.40 -14.83 2.24
C ARG A 106 -3.02 -14.24 0.89
N PRO A 107 -3.51 -13.03 0.54
CA PRO A 107 -3.07 -12.35 -0.68
C PRO A 107 -1.59 -11.99 -0.62
N LYS A 108 -0.98 -11.63 -1.74
CA LYS A 108 0.34 -11.01 -1.73
C LYS A 108 0.26 -9.65 -1.03
N ILE A 109 1.02 -9.49 0.04
CA ILE A 109 1.06 -8.26 0.85
C ILE A 109 2.23 -7.42 0.36
N VAL A 110 1.94 -6.26 -0.20
CA VAL A 110 2.93 -5.28 -0.64
C VAL A 110 2.78 -4.03 0.22
N ILE A 111 3.85 -3.58 0.82
CA ILE A 111 3.88 -2.37 1.62
C ILE A 111 4.79 -1.33 0.95
N SER A 112 4.47 -0.06 1.10
CA SER A 112 5.25 1.03 0.49
C SER A 112 5.74 1.98 1.57
N GLN A 113 7.04 2.28 1.54
CA GLN A 113 7.70 3.23 2.44
C GLN A 113 7.96 4.53 1.71
N HIS A 114 7.37 5.61 2.19
CA HIS A 114 7.45 6.93 1.55
C HIS A 114 8.33 7.91 2.34
N ASN A 115 8.37 7.78 3.67
CA ASN A 115 9.07 8.68 4.57
C ASN A 115 10.06 7.94 5.46
N TYR A 116 11.02 8.67 6.02
CA TYR A 116 11.82 8.20 7.14
C TYR A 116 10.94 8.19 8.39
N PHE A 117 10.87 7.09 9.07
CA PHE A 117 10.04 6.91 10.27
C PHE A 117 10.28 7.99 11.35
N ASN A 118 11.50 8.51 11.46
CA ASN A 118 11.87 9.48 12.48
C ASN A 118 11.19 10.85 12.30
N ILE A 119 10.78 11.21 11.09
CA ILE A 119 10.21 12.54 10.79
C ILE A 119 8.76 12.66 11.26
N GLU A 120 8.00 11.58 11.20
CA GLU A 120 6.58 11.59 11.60
C GLU A 120 6.37 11.43 13.12
N ILE A 121 7.38 10.98 13.85
CA ILE A 121 7.24 10.49 15.23
C ILE A 121 8.02 11.33 16.26
N GLU A 122 8.77 12.35 15.87
CA GLU A 122 9.47 13.24 16.81
C GLU A 122 8.53 13.80 17.90
N HIS A 123 7.24 13.92 17.59
CA HIS A 123 6.21 14.40 18.51
C HIS A 123 5.61 13.32 19.45
N LEU A 124 5.92 12.03 19.25
CA LEU A 124 5.29 10.91 19.96
C LEU A 124 6.16 10.29 21.09
N GLY A 125 7.29 10.92 21.43
CA GLY A 125 8.13 10.53 22.57
C GLY A 125 8.61 9.07 22.55
N LEU A 126 8.43 8.34 23.67
CA LEU A 126 8.90 6.96 23.83
C LEU A 126 8.29 5.99 22.82
N TRP A 127 7.05 6.20 22.38
CA TRP A 127 6.38 5.39 21.36
C TRP A 127 7.10 5.39 20.02
N ALA A 128 7.79 6.49 19.69
CA ALA A 128 8.62 6.60 18.49
C ALA A 128 9.76 5.57 18.47
N LYS A 129 10.42 5.38 19.60
CA LYS A 129 11.53 4.42 19.72
C LYS A 129 11.05 2.98 19.56
N PHE A 130 9.89 2.64 20.13
CA PHE A 130 9.31 1.30 20.00
C PHE A 130 8.79 1.02 18.60
N SER A 131 8.27 2.01 17.89
CA SER A 131 7.71 1.83 16.56
C SER A 131 8.75 1.36 15.53
N LYS A 132 10.00 1.83 15.60
CA LYS A 132 11.11 1.34 14.75
C LYS A 132 11.40 -0.15 15.00
N ILE A 133 11.29 -0.59 16.25
CA ILE A 133 11.46 -2.01 16.63
C ILE A 133 10.32 -2.84 16.04
N TRP A 134 9.07 -2.39 16.20
CA TRP A 134 7.90 -3.07 15.64
C TRP A 134 7.97 -3.16 14.12
N THR A 135 8.40 -2.11 13.44
CA THR A 135 8.58 -2.13 11.98
C THR A 135 9.61 -3.19 11.55
N ARG A 136 10.74 -3.31 12.27
CA ARG A 136 11.74 -4.35 12.01
C ARG A 136 11.18 -5.76 12.15
N ILE A 137 10.27 -5.99 13.10
CA ILE A 137 9.66 -7.29 13.37
C ILE A 137 8.53 -7.59 12.39
N ILE A 138 7.71 -6.60 12.05
CA ILE A 138 6.47 -6.80 11.28
C ILE A 138 6.73 -6.80 9.77
N TYR A 139 7.55 -5.90 9.24
CA TYR A 139 7.79 -5.77 7.79
C TYR A 139 8.33 -7.05 7.12
N PRO A 140 9.17 -7.88 7.77
CA PRO A 140 9.59 -9.15 7.19
C PRO A 140 8.45 -10.10 6.80
N TYR A 141 7.26 -9.94 7.37
CA TYR A 141 6.09 -10.73 7.02
C TYR A 141 5.34 -10.23 5.78
N SER A 142 5.71 -9.07 5.22
CA SER A 142 5.23 -8.67 3.89
C SER A 142 5.88 -9.52 2.80
N HIS A 143 5.27 -9.58 1.62
CA HIS A 143 5.87 -10.25 0.46
C HIS A 143 6.91 -9.38 -0.22
N LYS A 144 6.59 -8.10 -0.39
CA LYS A 144 7.50 -7.09 -0.97
C LYS A 144 7.34 -5.75 -0.26
N ILE A 145 8.40 -4.96 -0.30
CA ILE A 145 8.49 -3.60 0.24
C ILE A 145 8.89 -2.68 -0.90
N ILE A 146 8.06 -1.70 -1.20
CA ILE A 146 8.37 -0.66 -2.18
C ILE A 146 9.14 0.44 -1.48
N ALA A 147 10.32 0.75 -2.01
CA ALA A 147 11.10 1.93 -1.67
C ALA A 147 10.91 3.00 -2.76
N VAL A 148 10.39 4.17 -2.41
CA VAL A 148 10.09 5.23 -3.38
C VAL A 148 11.31 6.04 -3.82
N SER A 149 12.45 5.84 -3.18
CA SER A 149 13.72 6.51 -3.48
C SER A 149 14.93 5.68 -3.04
N ASP A 150 16.12 6.04 -3.51
CA ASP A 150 17.37 5.43 -3.06
C ASP A 150 17.64 5.67 -1.57
N GLY A 151 17.26 6.83 -1.05
CA GLY A 151 17.36 7.13 0.38
C GLY A 151 16.48 6.19 1.22
N ILE A 152 15.23 6.00 0.81
CA ILE A 152 14.31 5.05 1.48
C ILE A 152 14.80 3.61 1.34
N TYR A 153 15.36 3.23 0.17
CA TYR A 153 15.96 1.90 0.01
C TYR A 153 17.09 1.64 1.01
N LYS A 154 18.01 2.59 1.16
CA LYS A 154 19.11 2.52 2.14
C LYS A 154 18.55 2.46 3.57
N TYR A 155 17.59 3.30 3.90
CA TYR A 155 16.93 3.33 5.20
C TYR A 155 16.29 1.97 5.57
N LEU A 156 15.58 1.34 4.64
CA LEU A 156 14.99 0.01 4.84
C LEU A 156 16.06 -1.04 5.18
N ILE A 157 17.22 -1.00 4.53
CA ILE A 157 18.31 -1.96 4.75
C ILE A 157 19.06 -1.66 6.05
N TYR A 158 19.56 -0.44 6.19
CA TYR A 158 20.51 -0.12 7.27
C TYR A 158 19.82 0.19 8.58
N ASP A 159 18.69 0.89 8.54
CA ASP A 159 17.95 1.29 9.73
C ASP A 159 16.90 0.28 10.13
N LEU A 160 16.07 -0.17 9.20
CA LEU A 160 14.98 -1.11 9.48
C LEU A 160 15.39 -2.59 9.31
N LYS A 161 16.64 -2.86 8.92
CA LYS A 161 17.24 -4.21 8.82
C LYS A 161 16.43 -5.16 7.91
N GLN A 162 15.81 -4.62 6.85
CA GLN A 162 15.05 -5.42 5.91
C GLN A 162 15.98 -6.09 4.90
N LYS A 163 15.60 -7.30 4.43
CA LYS A 163 16.37 -8.05 3.43
C LYS A 163 16.28 -7.36 2.06
N PRO A 164 17.42 -7.09 1.37
CA PRO A 164 17.40 -6.47 0.03
C PRO A 164 16.53 -7.20 -0.99
N THR A 165 16.44 -8.53 -0.89
CA THR A 165 15.62 -9.38 -1.78
C THR A 165 14.12 -9.13 -1.69
N LYS A 166 13.67 -8.49 -0.60
CA LYS A 166 12.27 -8.10 -0.40
C LYS A 166 11.96 -6.69 -0.88
N ILE A 167 12.99 -5.86 -1.12
CA ILE A 167 12.82 -4.45 -1.43
C ILE A 167 12.87 -4.25 -2.95
N ILE A 168 11.92 -3.48 -3.46
CA ILE A 168 11.87 -3.06 -4.87
C ILE A 168 11.82 -1.55 -4.90
N LYS A 169 12.66 -0.94 -5.73
CA LYS A 169 12.63 0.52 -5.94
C LYS A 169 11.58 0.87 -7.00
N VAL A 170 10.55 1.58 -6.59
CA VAL A 170 9.51 2.12 -7.48
C VAL A 170 9.33 3.59 -7.16
N PRO A 171 9.95 4.49 -7.92
CA PRO A 171 9.76 5.94 -7.73
C PRO A 171 8.30 6.33 -7.86
N ASN A 172 7.87 7.34 -7.10
CA ASN A 172 6.53 7.88 -7.22
C ASN A 172 6.22 8.27 -8.68
N PRO A 173 5.02 7.96 -9.19
CA PRO A 173 4.64 8.38 -10.53
C PRO A 173 4.59 9.90 -10.56
N ILE A 174 5.22 10.49 -11.55
CA ILE A 174 5.05 11.91 -11.87
C ILE A 174 3.73 12.00 -12.62
N ASN A 175 2.85 12.94 -12.27
CA ASN A 175 1.56 13.13 -12.93
C ASN A 175 1.79 13.58 -14.39
N VAL A 176 1.73 12.62 -15.30
CA VAL A 176 2.15 12.76 -16.70
C VAL A 176 0.95 13.14 -17.59
N LYS A 177 0.10 14.06 -17.17
CA LYS A 177 -0.70 14.77 -18.19
C LYS A 177 0.17 15.57 -19.16
N GLU A 178 1.45 15.79 -18.82
CA GLU A 178 2.41 16.54 -19.64
C GLU A 178 3.52 15.72 -20.31
N ILE A 179 3.66 14.40 -20.05
CA ILE A 179 4.76 13.60 -20.64
C ILE A 179 4.24 12.24 -21.15
N ASN A 180 3.80 12.23 -22.37
CA ASN A 180 3.04 11.16 -23.06
C ASN A 180 3.77 9.82 -23.34
N VAL A 181 4.93 9.50 -22.79
CA VAL A 181 5.69 8.30 -23.21
C VAL A 181 6.22 7.42 -22.06
N LYS A 182 6.35 7.93 -20.84
CA LYS A 182 7.01 7.17 -19.74
C LYS A 182 6.07 6.41 -18.79
N SER A 183 4.76 6.61 -18.85
CA SER A 183 3.79 6.02 -17.90
C SER A 183 3.62 4.50 -18.09
N LYS A 184 3.69 4.00 -19.32
CA LYS A 184 3.53 2.56 -19.62
C LYS A 184 4.61 1.67 -18.98
N LYS A 185 5.87 2.17 -18.86
CA LYS A 185 6.97 1.42 -18.24
C LYS A 185 6.84 1.27 -16.72
N LYS A 186 6.25 2.25 -16.02
CA LYS A 186 6.13 2.21 -14.55
C LYS A 186 4.98 1.33 -14.06
N VAL A 187 3.92 1.24 -14.82
CA VAL A 187 2.80 0.31 -14.53
C VAL A 187 3.25 -1.14 -14.66
N SER A 188 4.13 -1.45 -15.65
CA SER A 188 4.66 -2.81 -15.84
C SER A 188 5.53 -3.27 -14.65
N LEU A 189 6.21 -2.37 -13.96
CA LEU A 189 7.02 -2.71 -12.77
C LEU A 189 6.17 -3.18 -11.58
N ILE A 190 5.00 -2.58 -11.38
CA ILE A 190 4.06 -3.04 -10.34
C ILE A 190 3.46 -4.40 -10.70
N CYS A 191 3.19 -4.66 -11.98
CA CYS A 191 2.73 -5.96 -12.45
C CYS A 191 3.76 -7.06 -12.13
N LEU A 192 5.08 -6.80 -12.27
CA LEU A 192 6.14 -7.74 -11.92
C LEU A 192 6.22 -8.07 -10.41
N ILE A 193 5.65 -7.23 -9.55
CA ILE A 193 5.59 -7.45 -8.09
C ILE A 193 4.42 -8.37 -7.72
N ILE A 194 3.38 -8.38 -8.53
CA ILE A 194 2.10 -9.05 -8.26
C ILE A 194 2.10 -10.48 -8.81
N ILE A 195 2.81 -10.74 -9.90
CA ILE A 195 2.98 -12.06 -10.52
C ILE A 195 4.12 -12.82 -9.88
#